data_04747235b3234fcc3638219840236050
#
_entry.id   04747235b3234fcc3638219840236050
#
_cell.length_a   1.000
_cell.length_b   1.000
_cell.length_c   1.000
_cell.angle_alpha   90.00
_cell.angle_beta   90.00
_cell.angle_gamma   90.00
#
_symmetry.space_group_name_H-M   'P 1'
#
loop_
_entity.id
_entity.type
_entity.pdbx_description
1 polymer ?
#
loop_
_entity_poly.entity_id
_entity_poly.type
_entity_poly.pdbx_seq_one_letter_code
_entity_poly.pdbx_strand_id
1 'polypeptide(L)'
;MSDPRRLDHQSTVPATPALRALDIVLRVLGGVVAVWGGVLTALLEAFLVPLRLGGVRIPLSLVLAVVCNILLMLFARAATGNRFVALLPGVAWFVVTIVLSGQTSAGDTVLVGNDWMPMALLLGGAAAVTVGAFLVVVPRRH
;
A
#
# COMPACT_ATOMS: atom_id res chain seq x y z
N MET A 1 0.31 27.80 49.45
CA MET A 1 1.31 27.72 48.38
C MET A 1 1.41 26.26 48.01
N SER A 2 0.54 25.85 47.07
CA SER A 2 0.40 24.44 46.62
C SER A 2 1.44 24.15 45.58
N ASP A 3 2.26 23.14 45.86
CA ASP A 3 3.36 22.67 44.99
C ASP A 3 2.77 22.12 43.69
N PRO A 4 3.04 22.73 42.52
CA PRO A 4 2.53 22.28 41.24
C PRO A 4 3.16 20.96 40.73
N ARG A 5 4.15 20.40 41.45
CA ARG A 5 4.84 19.18 41.02
C ARG A 5 4.14 17.86 41.37
N ARG A 6 2.96 17.91 42.00
CA ARG A 6 2.20 16.70 42.38
C ARG A 6 1.26 16.15 41.35
N LEU A 7 1.12 16.77 40.17
CA LEU A 7 0.15 16.34 39.14
C LEU A 7 0.73 15.47 38.03
N ASP A 8 2.05 15.23 38.01
CA ASP A 8 2.71 14.47 36.93
C ASP A 8 2.91 12.96 37.24
N HIS A 9 2.28 12.43 38.28
CA HIS A 9 2.12 11.00 38.38
C HIS A 9 0.88 10.55 37.60
N GLN A 10 0.90 10.79 36.28
CA GLN A 10 0.10 9.95 35.39
C GLN A 10 0.66 8.53 35.58
N SER A 11 -0.05 7.76 36.41
CA SER A 11 0.16 6.33 36.57
C SER A 11 0.04 5.70 35.17
N THR A 12 1.17 5.46 34.54
CA THR A 12 1.23 4.57 33.38
C THR A 12 0.83 3.20 33.88
N VAL A 13 -0.46 2.91 33.78
CA VAL A 13 -1.01 1.60 34.10
C VAL A 13 -0.22 0.61 33.22
N PRO A 14 0.55 -0.32 33.80
CA PRO A 14 1.31 -1.26 32.99
C PRO A 14 0.35 -2.04 32.12
N ALA A 15 0.55 -1.96 30.80
CA ALA A 15 -0.32 -2.67 29.85
C ALA A 15 -0.35 -4.14 30.22
N THR A 16 -1.54 -4.65 30.55
CA THR A 16 -1.74 -6.05 30.87
C THR A 16 -1.25 -6.93 29.71
N PRO A 17 -0.76 -8.15 29.96
CA PRO A 17 -0.30 -9.05 28.88
C PRO A 17 -1.35 -9.26 27.78
N ALA A 18 -2.63 -9.24 28.15
CA ALA A 18 -3.74 -9.30 27.20
C ALA A 18 -3.80 -8.10 26.25
N LEU A 19 -3.57 -6.87 26.72
CA LEU A 19 -3.54 -5.67 25.89
C LEU A 19 -2.34 -5.67 24.92
N ARG A 20 -1.19 -6.20 25.36
CA ARG A 20 -0.02 -6.35 24.47
C ARG A 20 -0.28 -7.39 23.38
N ALA A 21 -0.89 -8.52 23.73
CA ALA A 21 -1.26 -9.53 22.74
C ALA A 21 -2.25 -8.98 21.71
N LEU A 22 -3.25 -8.23 22.15
CA LEU A 22 -4.22 -7.59 21.27
C LEU A 22 -3.54 -6.59 20.32
N ASP A 23 -2.62 -5.74 20.80
CA ASP A 23 -1.87 -4.80 19.97
C ASP A 23 -1.06 -5.51 18.89
N ILE A 24 -0.38 -6.60 19.22
CA ILE A 24 0.37 -7.41 18.26
C ILE A 24 -0.56 -8.00 17.19
N VAL A 25 -1.68 -8.59 17.61
CA VAL A 25 -2.65 -9.17 16.68
C VAL A 25 -3.21 -8.13 15.74
N LEU A 26 -3.58 -6.95 16.23
CA LEU A 26 -4.09 -5.86 15.40
C LEU A 26 -3.05 -5.37 14.40
N ARG A 27 -1.77 -5.28 14.79
CA ARG A 27 -0.67 -4.89 13.89
C ARG A 27 -0.45 -5.93 12.79
N VAL A 28 -0.44 -7.22 13.15
CA VAL A 28 -0.30 -8.30 12.17
C VAL A 28 -1.47 -8.30 11.18
N LEU A 29 -2.71 -8.22 11.69
CA LEU A 29 -3.90 -8.16 10.85
C LEU A 29 -3.88 -6.93 9.93
N GLY A 30 -3.52 -5.77 10.43
CA GLY A 30 -3.37 -4.55 9.64
C GLY A 30 -2.33 -4.69 8.51
N GLY A 31 -1.21 -5.35 8.80
CA GLY A 31 -0.18 -5.67 7.80
C GLY A 31 -0.70 -6.63 6.73
N VAL A 32 -1.37 -7.70 7.13
CA VAL A 32 -1.97 -8.69 6.21
C VAL A 32 -3.01 -8.03 5.30
N VAL A 33 -3.93 -7.25 5.87
CA VAL A 33 -4.96 -6.51 5.10
C VAL A 33 -4.32 -5.57 4.09
N ALA A 34 -3.25 -4.85 4.47
CA ALA A 34 -2.55 -3.95 3.57
C ALA A 34 -1.90 -4.70 2.39
N VAL A 35 -1.25 -5.84 2.63
CA VAL A 35 -0.65 -6.67 1.57
C VAL A 35 -1.71 -7.22 0.62
N TRP A 36 -2.81 -7.77 1.15
CA TRP A 36 -3.94 -8.19 0.33
C TRP A 36 -4.55 -7.05 -0.46
N GLY A 37 -4.65 -5.86 0.14
CA GLY A 37 -5.04 -4.64 -0.57
C GLY A 37 -4.14 -4.38 -1.78
N GLY A 38 -2.81 -4.51 -1.65
CA GLY A 38 -1.85 -4.37 -2.75
C GLY A 38 -2.08 -5.39 -3.87
N VAL A 39 -2.34 -6.65 -3.53
CA VAL A 39 -2.67 -7.71 -4.51
C VAL A 39 -3.97 -7.39 -5.25
N LEU A 40 -5.02 -7.05 -4.50
CA LEU A 40 -6.34 -6.78 -5.06
C LEU A 40 -6.36 -5.54 -5.96
N THR A 41 -5.63 -4.48 -5.58
CA THR A 41 -5.51 -3.29 -6.43
C THR A 41 -4.77 -3.59 -7.73
N ALA A 42 -3.68 -4.37 -7.68
CA ALA A 42 -2.96 -4.79 -8.88
C ALA A 42 -3.87 -5.57 -9.86
N LEU A 43 -4.66 -6.51 -9.33
CA LEU A 43 -5.64 -7.26 -10.14
C LEU A 43 -6.71 -6.34 -10.72
N LEU A 44 -7.31 -5.49 -9.91
CA LEU A 44 -8.34 -4.55 -10.36
C LEU A 44 -7.81 -3.63 -11.45
N GLU A 45 -6.62 -3.09 -11.27
CA GLU A 45 -5.98 -2.21 -12.24
C GLU A 45 -5.71 -2.92 -13.58
N ALA A 46 -5.26 -4.18 -13.52
CA ALA A 46 -5.06 -4.99 -14.73
C ALA A 46 -6.37 -5.18 -15.52
N PHE A 47 -7.49 -5.40 -14.84
CA PHE A 47 -8.80 -5.48 -15.48
C PHE A 47 -9.31 -4.14 -16.01
N LEU A 48 -8.86 -3.02 -15.47
CA LEU A 48 -9.25 -1.68 -15.92
C LEU A 48 -8.41 -1.16 -17.10
N VAL A 49 -7.24 -1.75 -17.36
CA VAL A 49 -6.36 -1.34 -18.49
C VAL A 49 -7.11 -1.31 -19.85
N PRO A 50 -7.91 -2.33 -20.23
CA PRO A 50 -8.63 -2.33 -21.49
C PRO A 50 -9.88 -1.44 -21.52
N LEU A 51 -10.23 -0.77 -20.40
CA LEU A 51 -11.47 0.00 -20.29
C LEU A 51 -11.50 1.19 -21.26
N ARG A 52 -12.53 1.22 -22.10
CA ARG A 52 -12.83 2.31 -23.04
C ARG A 52 -14.23 2.83 -22.79
N LEU A 53 -14.37 4.13 -22.61
CA LEU A 53 -15.67 4.80 -22.50
C LEU A 53 -15.82 5.76 -23.70
N GLY A 54 -16.84 5.53 -24.54
CA GLY A 54 -17.07 6.37 -25.72
C GLY A 54 -15.94 6.38 -26.75
N GLY A 55 -15.13 5.28 -26.84
CA GLY A 55 -13.99 5.19 -27.75
C GLY A 55 -12.69 5.82 -27.22
N VAL A 56 -12.76 6.55 -26.10
CA VAL A 56 -11.60 7.16 -25.42
C VAL A 56 -11.09 6.25 -24.30
N ARG A 57 -9.78 6.05 -24.22
CA ARG A 57 -9.14 5.34 -23.10
C ARG A 57 -9.07 6.25 -21.91
N ILE A 58 -9.64 5.82 -20.81
CA ILE A 58 -9.56 6.56 -19.55
C ILE A 58 -8.42 5.98 -18.73
N PRO A 59 -7.44 6.79 -18.27
CA PRO A 59 -6.31 6.33 -17.47
C PRO A 59 -6.70 6.05 -16.01
N LEU A 60 -7.88 5.45 -15.79
CA LEU A 60 -8.40 5.18 -14.45
C LEU A 60 -7.51 4.21 -13.67
N SER A 61 -6.98 3.18 -14.35
CA SER A 61 -6.03 2.24 -13.76
C SER A 61 -4.77 2.94 -13.26
N LEU A 62 -4.24 3.90 -14.02
CA LEU A 62 -3.06 4.68 -13.62
C LEU A 62 -3.34 5.53 -12.37
N VAL A 63 -4.49 6.22 -12.33
CA VAL A 63 -4.89 7.04 -11.16
C VAL A 63 -5.05 6.15 -9.93
N LEU A 64 -5.72 4.99 -10.08
CA LEU A 64 -5.87 4.03 -8.99
C LEU A 64 -4.52 3.50 -8.52
N ALA A 65 -3.62 3.12 -9.44
CA ALA A 65 -2.29 2.64 -9.09
C ALA A 65 -1.52 3.65 -8.22
N VAL A 66 -1.54 4.92 -8.60
CA VAL A 66 -0.86 5.96 -7.84
C VAL A 66 -1.50 6.17 -6.46
N VAL A 67 -2.81 6.36 -6.43
CA VAL A 67 -3.53 6.70 -5.18
C VAL A 67 -3.54 5.52 -4.22
N CYS A 68 -3.93 4.32 -4.69
CA CYS A 68 -4.07 3.15 -3.83
C CYS A 68 -2.73 2.68 -3.28
N ASN A 69 -1.65 2.66 -4.08
CA ASN A 69 -0.33 2.27 -3.58
C ASN A 69 0.15 3.19 -2.47
N ILE A 70 0.05 4.52 -2.64
CA ILE A 70 0.45 5.47 -1.61
C ILE A 70 -0.40 5.28 -0.34
N LEU A 71 -1.73 5.20 -0.47
CA LEU A 71 -2.64 5.06 0.67
C LEU A 71 -2.42 3.74 1.40
N LEU A 72 -2.23 2.62 0.70
CA LEU A 72 -1.97 1.32 1.32
C LEU A 72 -0.66 1.30 2.10
N MET A 73 0.39 1.92 1.58
CA MET A 73 1.67 2.02 2.28
C MET A 73 1.56 2.90 3.54
N LEU A 74 0.85 4.04 3.46
CA LEU A 74 0.59 4.90 4.61
C LEU A 74 -0.29 4.18 5.65
N PHE A 75 -1.33 3.46 5.20
CA PHE A 75 -2.17 2.64 6.08
C PHE A 75 -1.35 1.56 6.77
N ALA A 76 -0.53 0.81 6.03
CA ALA A 76 0.33 -0.22 6.61
C ALA A 76 1.29 0.37 7.65
N ARG A 77 1.84 1.57 7.39
CA ARG A 77 2.67 2.30 8.35
C ARG A 77 1.92 2.66 9.62
N ALA A 78 0.71 3.18 9.48
CA ALA A 78 -0.14 3.57 10.60
C ALA A 78 -0.57 2.35 11.43
N ALA A 79 -0.98 1.27 10.76
CA ALA A 79 -1.48 0.06 11.41
C ALA A 79 -0.38 -0.73 12.13
N THR A 80 0.80 -0.88 11.50
CA THR A 80 1.88 -1.73 12.04
C THR A 80 2.92 -0.99 12.87
N GLY A 81 3.02 0.33 12.68
CA GLY A 81 4.08 1.14 13.27
C GLY A 81 5.48 0.86 12.69
N ASN A 82 5.62 -0.11 11.79
CA ASN A 82 6.90 -0.54 11.23
C ASN A 82 7.05 -0.05 9.79
N ARG A 83 8.15 0.68 9.53
CA ARG A 83 8.46 1.23 8.20
C ARG A 83 8.75 0.17 7.14
N PHE A 84 9.33 -0.97 7.53
CA PHE A 84 9.63 -2.04 6.59
C PHE A 84 8.38 -2.83 6.19
N VAL A 85 7.49 -3.12 7.15
CA VAL A 85 6.20 -3.75 6.87
C VAL A 85 5.33 -2.86 5.98
N ALA A 86 5.45 -1.55 6.13
CA ALA A 86 4.72 -0.59 5.30
C ALA A 86 5.11 -0.60 3.81
N LEU A 87 6.25 -1.19 3.45
CA LEU A 87 6.66 -1.35 2.04
C LEU A 87 6.01 -2.57 1.39
N LEU A 88 5.57 -3.55 2.18
CA LEU A 88 5.05 -4.83 1.66
C LEU A 88 3.87 -4.70 0.68
N PRO A 89 2.88 -3.81 0.89
CA PRO A 89 1.81 -3.62 -0.08
C PRO A 89 2.31 -3.21 -1.46
N GLY A 90 3.26 -2.28 -1.52
CA GLY A 90 3.89 -1.85 -2.77
C GLY A 90 4.67 -2.96 -3.46
N VAL A 91 5.42 -3.76 -2.69
CA VAL A 91 6.14 -4.94 -3.21
C VAL A 91 5.14 -5.98 -3.73
N ALA A 92 4.07 -6.27 -2.98
CA ALA A 92 3.03 -7.21 -3.41
C ALA A 92 2.37 -6.76 -4.71
N TRP A 93 1.99 -5.47 -4.80
CA TRP A 93 1.46 -4.87 -6.02
C TRP A 93 2.42 -5.07 -7.19
N PHE A 94 3.70 -4.75 -7.00
CA PHE A 94 4.71 -4.83 -8.05
C PHE A 94 4.91 -6.25 -8.56
N VAL A 95 5.02 -7.23 -7.64
CA VAL A 95 5.15 -8.65 -7.98
C VAL A 95 3.96 -9.14 -8.80
N VAL A 96 2.73 -8.84 -8.35
CA VAL A 96 1.51 -9.23 -9.07
C VAL A 96 1.47 -8.60 -10.46
N THR A 97 1.80 -7.32 -10.58
CA THR A 97 1.81 -6.61 -11.86
C THR A 97 2.84 -7.20 -12.83
N ILE A 98 4.04 -7.58 -12.35
CA ILE A 98 5.04 -8.27 -13.18
C ILE A 98 4.52 -9.63 -13.64
N VAL A 99 3.93 -10.41 -12.73
CA VAL A 99 3.36 -11.73 -13.09
C VAL A 99 2.26 -11.59 -14.15
N LEU A 100 1.39 -10.60 -14.02
CA LEU A 100 0.33 -10.34 -14.98
C LEU A 100 0.85 -9.76 -16.32
N SER A 101 2.05 -9.19 -16.33
CA SER A 101 2.72 -8.72 -17.55
C SER A 101 3.38 -9.88 -18.34
N GLY A 102 3.55 -11.04 -17.71
CA GLY A 102 4.05 -12.25 -18.35
C GLY A 102 3.05 -12.84 -19.36
N GLN A 103 3.54 -13.64 -20.30
CA GLN A 103 2.70 -14.42 -21.20
C GLN A 103 2.00 -15.54 -20.44
N THR A 104 0.69 -15.67 -20.65
CA THR A 104 -0.03 -16.87 -20.23
C THR A 104 0.34 -18.06 -21.12
N SER A 105 0.11 -19.28 -20.61
CA SER A 105 0.32 -20.53 -21.38
C SER A 105 -0.48 -20.58 -22.71
N ALA A 106 -1.50 -19.73 -22.85
CA ALA A 106 -2.30 -19.57 -24.07
C ALA A 106 -1.71 -18.55 -25.06
N GLY A 107 -0.56 -17.94 -24.75
CA GLY A 107 0.09 -16.93 -25.60
C GLY A 107 -0.55 -15.52 -25.48
N ASP A 108 -1.55 -15.37 -24.66
CA ASP A 108 -2.19 -14.08 -24.39
C ASP A 108 -1.45 -13.34 -23.28
N THR A 109 -1.22 -12.06 -23.47
CA THR A 109 -0.63 -11.18 -22.47
C THR A 109 -1.71 -10.27 -21.89
N VAL A 110 -1.90 -10.31 -20.57
CA VAL A 110 -2.94 -9.50 -19.90
C VAL A 110 -2.59 -8.01 -19.95
N LEU A 111 -1.31 -7.66 -19.89
CA LEU A 111 -0.83 -6.27 -19.82
C LEU A 111 0.03 -5.82 -20.99
N VAL A 112 0.38 -6.70 -21.93
CA VAL A 112 1.25 -6.34 -23.06
C VAL A 112 0.44 -6.39 -24.36
N GLY A 113 -0.02 -5.24 -24.80
CA GLY A 113 -0.43 -4.98 -26.18
C GLY A 113 0.52 -3.93 -26.78
N ASN A 114 0.39 -3.66 -28.06
CA ASN A 114 1.11 -2.58 -28.75
C ASN A 114 0.67 -1.19 -28.27
N ASP A 115 0.30 -1.09 -26.98
CA ASP A 115 -0.34 0.05 -26.33
C ASP A 115 0.57 0.64 -25.25
N TRP A 116 0.57 1.96 -25.16
CA TRP A 116 1.35 2.73 -24.17
C TRP A 116 0.79 2.60 -22.74
N MET A 117 -0.49 2.21 -22.56
CA MET A 117 -1.19 2.19 -21.27
C MET A 117 -0.58 1.21 -20.26
N PRO A 118 -0.23 -0.04 -20.61
CA PRO A 118 0.44 -0.94 -19.69
C PRO A 118 1.80 -0.41 -19.22
N MET A 119 2.57 0.22 -20.12
CA MET A 119 3.84 0.86 -19.76
C MET A 119 3.62 2.04 -18.82
N ALA A 120 2.60 2.87 -19.07
CA ALA A 120 2.26 3.98 -18.19
C ALA A 120 1.82 3.50 -16.81
N LEU A 121 1.08 2.39 -16.72
CA LEU A 121 0.69 1.76 -15.47
C LEU A 121 1.91 1.28 -14.67
N LEU A 122 2.81 0.56 -15.31
CA LEU A 122 4.04 0.08 -14.66
C LEU A 122 4.92 1.22 -14.15
N LEU A 123 5.18 2.22 -15.00
CA LEU A 123 6.01 3.37 -14.62
C LEU A 123 5.34 4.23 -13.56
N GLY A 124 4.06 4.53 -13.72
CA GLY A 124 3.30 5.35 -12.77
C GLY A 124 3.14 4.65 -11.42
N GLY A 125 2.85 3.35 -11.43
CA GLY A 125 2.76 2.56 -10.21
C GLY A 125 4.11 2.41 -9.51
N ALA A 126 5.20 2.17 -10.25
CA ALA A 126 6.54 2.13 -9.69
C ALA A 126 6.95 3.49 -9.08
N ALA A 127 6.63 4.60 -9.76
CA ALA A 127 6.84 5.93 -9.22
C ALA A 127 6.03 6.15 -7.94
N ALA A 128 4.76 5.72 -7.90
CA ALA A 128 3.90 5.82 -6.73
C ALA A 128 4.44 5.00 -5.54
N VAL A 129 4.91 3.77 -5.79
CA VAL A 129 5.56 2.93 -4.76
C VAL A 129 6.82 3.62 -4.24
N THR A 130 7.62 4.22 -5.12
CA THR A 130 8.83 4.95 -4.73
C THR A 130 8.49 6.18 -3.85
N VAL A 131 7.50 6.97 -4.25
CA VAL A 131 7.02 8.11 -3.45
C VAL A 131 6.45 7.64 -2.12
N GLY A 132 5.63 6.59 -2.11
CA GLY A 132 5.08 5.99 -0.89
C GLY A 132 6.19 5.50 0.03
N ALA A 133 7.22 4.83 -0.50
CA ALA A 133 8.38 4.38 0.26
C ALA A 133 9.12 5.57 0.90
N PHE A 134 9.33 6.63 0.14
CA PHE A 134 9.94 7.86 0.67
C PHE A 134 9.13 8.46 1.82
N LEU A 135 7.80 8.59 1.66
CA LEU A 135 6.91 9.15 2.69
C LEU A 135 6.88 8.30 3.97
N VAL A 136 7.04 6.98 3.83
CA VAL A 136 6.97 6.02 4.95
C VAL A 136 8.31 5.90 5.68
N VAL A 137 9.42 5.94 4.95
CA VAL A 137 10.77 5.69 5.49
C VAL A 137 11.39 6.95 6.08
N VAL A 138 11.18 8.11 5.45
CA VAL A 138 11.77 9.38 5.91
C VAL A 138 11.09 9.84 7.21
N PRO A 139 11.86 10.04 8.29
CA PRO A 139 11.31 10.55 9.54
C PRO A 139 10.80 11.98 9.33
N ARG A 140 9.53 12.23 9.63
CA ARG A 140 9.06 13.62 9.73
C ARG A 140 9.73 14.26 10.94
N ARG A 141 10.63 15.19 10.70
CA ARG A 141 11.16 16.05 11.77
C ARG A 141 10.03 17.01 12.16
N HIS A 142 9.45 16.79 13.33
CA HIS A 142 8.63 17.76 14.04
C HIS A 142 9.51 18.51 15.03
#